data_562ef03d263ce10df95cd4d21e35054a
#
_entry.id   562ef03d263ce10df95cd4d21e35054a
#
_cell.length_a   1.000
_cell.length_b   1.000
_cell.length_c   1.000
_cell.angle_alpha   90.00
_cell.angle_beta   90.00
_cell.angle_gamma   90.00
#
_symmetry.space_group_name_H-M   'P 1'
#
loop_
_entity.id
_entity.type
_entity.pdbx_description
1 polymer ?
#
loop_
_entity_poly.entity_id
_entity_poly.type
_entity_poly.pdbx_seq_one_letter_code
_entity_poly.pdbx_strand_id
1 'polypeptide(L)'
;MMRIFYMFVCLLMMSLAGNAMSKYVGGDISLLSKYEEHGAVYYDENGARITNMLSYLKSSGMNSMRVRLFVDPSKAGAEDQGEGVCQDLPYVLALSQRIKAAGFNLLLDIHYSDTWTDPGQHSTPSSWVVSSALSDSVYSYTRRVLNSLVDVGAEPDFIQVGNEVTYGMMWPTGRCYPSGANYGNGSFATFVNYLRQGVRACREICPDAQIVIHTEMGRVSNVTSFYQTLSGYSLDYDIIGLSYYPYWHGDLSVLDGLLTTLETSYPDKKIQIVETGYPHAYYPTGASYDLQSTWPATEAGQMAFTQQLVATLNAHNHVNGLYWWFPEANEYGVNYTNAVTTDWYNCGWWDNANGQVMDALFVMPGFLDGSDDPDNPDQPLDGTSIYIVGGEGSWSLTQPMGKMTHLGNGIYVDTLAISAPIYFVFADGGPEEWNDDWTAFNGTYRYGPATATTITTGAQYTTAKRSNNHSYYFTGDGSDYLFTFDLNNLTFRLDVVQPQSIVFRGDVDDNKVVDIDDVTLLISYVLGHGVDINFINSDLDGDQTISIDDITALISIILGVAR
;
A
#
# COMPACT_ATOMS: atom_id res chain seq x y z
N MET A 1 -22.13 -55.49 -2.42
CA MET A 1 -20.79 -54.97 -2.76
C MET A 1 -20.78 -53.68 -3.60
N MET A 2 -21.69 -53.49 -4.56
CA MET A 2 -21.72 -52.32 -5.43
C MET A 2 -22.10 -50.97 -4.76
N ARG A 3 -22.92 -51.01 -3.66
CA ARG A 3 -23.30 -49.76 -2.91
C ARG A 3 -22.20 -49.20 -1.99
N ILE A 4 -21.28 -50.05 -1.55
CA ILE A 4 -20.15 -49.64 -0.69
C ILE A 4 -19.03 -49.00 -1.52
N PHE A 5 -18.89 -49.41 -2.78
CA PHE A 5 -17.90 -48.84 -3.70
C PHE A 5 -18.25 -47.41 -4.14
N TYR A 6 -19.54 -47.09 -4.31
CA TYR A 6 -19.98 -45.70 -4.62
C TYR A 6 -19.82 -44.74 -3.45
N MET A 7 -19.98 -45.22 -2.20
CA MET A 7 -19.77 -44.39 -1.01
C MET A 7 -18.28 -44.07 -0.77
N PHE A 8 -17.37 -44.99 -1.12
CA PHE A 8 -15.93 -44.73 -1.03
C PHE A 8 -15.39 -43.82 -2.14
N VAL A 9 -15.96 -43.89 -3.35
CA VAL A 9 -15.60 -42.97 -4.47
C VAL A 9 -16.14 -41.56 -4.24
N CYS A 10 -17.32 -41.40 -3.64
CA CYS A 10 -17.83 -40.10 -3.24
C CYS A 10 -17.07 -39.48 -2.04
N LEU A 11 -16.54 -40.27 -1.10
CA LEU A 11 -15.69 -39.76 -0.02
C LEU A 11 -14.28 -39.40 -0.50
N LEU A 12 -13.80 -40.01 -1.60
CA LEU A 12 -12.48 -39.66 -2.18
C LEU A 12 -12.51 -38.44 -3.12
N MET A 13 -13.71 -38.06 -3.60
CA MET A 13 -13.87 -36.82 -4.39
C MET A 13 -14.19 -35.57 -3.54
N MET A 14 -14.47 -35.72 -2.25
CA MET A 14 -14.66 -34.59 -1.34
C MET A 14 -13.36 -34.06 -0.70
N SER A 15 -12.20 -34.61 -1.05
CA SER A 15 -10.91 -34.18 -0.48
C SER A 15 -9.98 -33.45 -1.45
N LEU A 16 -10.51 -32.90 -2.57
CA LEU A 16 -9.78 -32.10 -3.54
C LEU A 16 -10.42 -30.71 -3.80
N ALA A 17 -11.30 -30.27 -2.92
CA ALA A 17 -11.51 -28.84 -2.77
C ALA A 17 -10.28 -28.34 -1.99
N GLY A 18 -9.26 -27.88 -2.69
CA GLY A 18 -8.19 -27.10 -2.07
C GLY A 18 -8.88 -25.95 -1.35
N ASN A 19 -8.71 -25.85 -0.03
CA ASN A 19 -9.14 -24.66 0.69
C ASN A 19 -8.40 -23.49 0.05
N ALA A 20 -9.13 -22.61 -0.62
CA ALA A 20 -8.57 -21.38 -1.09
C ALA A 20 -7.97 -20.63 0.11
N MET A 21 -6.88 -19.94 -0.15
CA MET A 21 -6.13 -19.23 0.87
C MET A 21 -6.80 -17.89 1.16
N SER A 22 -7.21 -17.67 2.42
CA SER A 22 -7.68 -16.34 2.83
C SER A 22 -6.59 -15.30 2.63
N LYS A 23 -6.92 -14.19 1.96
CA LYS A 23 -6.03 -13.06 1.73
C LYS A 23 -6.38 -11.88 2.63
N TYR A 24 -5.38 -11.07 2.95
CA TYR A 24 -5.48 -9.95 3.88
C TYR A 24 -4.87 -8.70 3.24
N VAL A 25 -5.63 -7.62 3.22
CA VAL A 25 -5.22 -6.34 2.64
C VAL A 25 -5.54 -5.18 3.56
N GLY A 26 -4.62 -4.23 3.65
CA GLY A 26 -4.77 -3.04 4.47
C GLY A 26 -3.47 -2.26 4.62
N GLY A 27 -3.21 -1.75 5.82
CA GLY A 27 -1.99 -0.99 6.08
C GLY A 27 -1.61 -0.91 7.55
N ASP A 28 -0.42 -0.40 7.80
CA ASP A 28 0.02 -0.03 9.14
C ASP A 28 -0.55 1.35 9.48
N ILE A 29 -1.60 1.35 10.30
CA ILE A 29 -2.32 2.57 10.72
C ILE A 29 -1.97 3.01 12.14
N SER A 30 -0.75 2.72 12.56
CA SER A 30 -0.30 2.98 13.93
C SER A 30 -0.34 4.45 14.34
N LEU A 31 -0.37 5.38 13.41
CA LEU A 31 -0.46 6.81 13.68
C LEU A 31 -1.87 7.39 13.59
N LEU A 32 -2.90 6.59 13.24
CA LEU A 32 -4.26 7.09 13.05
C LEU A 32 -4.75 7.93 14.23
N SER A 33 -4.63 7.41 15.47
CA SER A 33 -5.06 8.16 16.66
C SER A 33 -4.29 9.46 16.85
N LYS A 34 -3.00 9.47 16.46
CA LYS A 34 -2.15 10.66 16.55
C LYS A 34 -2.57 11.74 15.55
N TYR A 35 -2.83 11.35 14.29
CA TYR A 35 -3.35 12.26 13.28
C TYR A 35 -4.73 12.83 13.67
N GLU A 36 -5.63 11.99 14.22
CA GLU A 36 -6.94 12.42 14.72
C GLU A 36 -6.79 13.46 15.87
N GLU A 37 -5.88 13.22 16.84
CA GLU A 37 -5.57 14.15 17.94
C GLU A 37 -5.04 15.50 17.44
N HIS A 38 -4.23 15.48 16.38
CA HIS A 38 -3.61 16.68 15.81
C HIS A 38 -4.50 17.39 14.80
N GLY A 39 -5.69 16.85 14.52
CA GLY A 39 -6.73 17.53 13.74
C GLY A 39 -6.60 17.33 12.23
N ALA A 40 -5.92 16.28 11.76
CA ALA A 40 -5.88 15.92 10.35
C ALA A 40 -7.30 15.78 9.77
N VAL A 41 -7.48 16.28 8.56
CA VAL A 41 -8.78 16.29 7.88
C VAL A 41 -8.71 15.45 6.63
N TYR A 42 -9.59 14.47 6.54
CA TYR A 42 -9.67 13.50 5.46
C TYR A 42 -10.95 13.67 4.67
N TYR A 43 -10.85 13.63 3.35
CA TYR A 43 -11.98 13.65 2.44
C TYR A 43 -12.00 12.39 1.57
N ASP A 44 -13.21 11.91 1.28
CA ASP A 44 -13.45 10.81 0.37
C ASP A 44 -13.34 11.25 -1.10
N GLU A 45 -13.53 10.31 -2.03
CA GLU A 45 -13.49 10.55 -3.48
C GLU A 45 -14.53 11.55 -4.00
N ASN A 46 -15.57 11.84 -3.21
CA ASN A 46 -16.61 12.81 -3.53
C ASN A 46 -16.39 14.17 -2.84
N GLY A 47 -15.30 14.34 -2.11
CA GLY A 47 -15.02 15.54 -1.32
C GLY A 47 -15.82 15.63 -0.02
N ALA A 48 -16.48 14.56 0.41
CA ALA A 48 -17.16 14.52 1.70
C ALA A 48 -16.16 14.19 2.82
N ARG A 49 -16.30 14.88 3.95
CA ARG A 49 -15.39 14.69 5.08
C ARG A 49 -15.56 13.31 5.70
N ILE A 50 -14.46 12.55 5.78
CA ILE A 50 -14.42 11.27 6.48
C ILE A 50 -14.36 11.55 7.99
N THR A 51 -15.36 11.08 8.73
CA THR A 51 -15.46 11.25 10.19
C THR A 51 -15.12 9.97 10.96
N ASN A 52 -15.05 8.83 10.28
CA ASN A 52 -14.64 7.55 10.83
C ASN A 52 -13.75 6.81 9.81
N MET A 53 -12.45 6.94 9.99
CA MET A 53 -11.45 6.38 9.08
C MET A 53 -11.56 4.85 8.97
N LEU A 54 -11.74 4.14 10.09
CA LEU A 54 -11.84 2.67 10.06
C LEU A 54 -13.07 2.19 9.28
N SER A 55 -14.22 2.85 9.47
CA SER A 55 -15.43 2.53 8.68
C SER A 55 -15.21 2.79 7.20
N TYR A 56 -14.54 3.89 6.85
CA TYR A 56 -14.23 4.22 5.46
C TYR A 56 -13.29 3.20 4.83
N LEU A 57 -12.17 2.86 5.48
CA LEU A 57 -11.25 1.84 5.00
C LEU A 57 -11.93 0.47 4.85
N LYS A 58 -12.83 0.12 5.77
CA LYS A 58 -13.61 -1.12 5.68
C LYS A 58 -14.54 -1.13 4.46
N SER A 59 -15.27 -0.03 4.23
CA SER A 59 -16.13 0.12 3.05
C SER A 59 -15.36 0.22 1.73
N SER A 60 -14.08 0.61 1.78
CA SER A 60 -13.16 0.61 0.63
C SER A 60 -12.52 -0.76 0.35
N GLY A 61 -12.97 -1.83 1.03
CA GLY A 61 -12.53 -3.20 0.77
C GLY A 61 -11.33 -3.67 1.60
N MET A 62 -10.82 -2.89 2.55
CA MET A 62 -9.76 -3.36 3.44
C MET A 62 -10.30 -4.35 4.46
N ASN A 63 -9.54 -5.40 4.80
CA ASN A 63 -9.96 -6.42 5.76
C ASN A 63 -8.98 -6.68 6.91
N SER A 64 -7.79 -6.06 6.88
CA SER A 64 -6.77 -6.26 7.92
C SER A 64 -6.00 -4.96 8.19
N MET A 65 -5.58 -4.74 9.44
CA MET A 65 -4.76 -3.59 9.83
C MET A 65 -3.56 -4.03 10.64
N ARG A 66 -2.42 -3.41 10.41
CA ARG A 66 -1.18 -3.61 11.17
C ARG A 66 -1.03 -2.48 12.18
N VAL A 67 -0.56 -2.81 13.37
CA VAL A 67 -0.24 -1.87 14.46
C VAL A 67 1.08 -2.26 15.10
N ARG A 68 2.04 -1.33 15.14
CA ARG A 68 3.32 -1.52 15.81
C ARG A 68 3.26 -1.15 17.29
N LEU A 69 4.13 -1.76 18.07
CA LEU A 69 4.24 -1.56 19.52
C LEU A 69 5.69 -1.40 19.92
N PHE A 70 6.01 -0.30 20.61
CA PHE A 70 7.29 -0.07 21.30
C PHE A 70 7.18 -0.39 22.80
N VAL A 71 8.31 -0.68 23.44
CA VAL A 71 8.32 -1.05 24.87
C VAL A 71 8.08 0.18 25.75
N ASP A 72 8.81 1.25 25.52
CA ASP A 72 8.65 2.55 26.19
C ASP A 72 9.06 3.70 25.25
N PRO A 73 8.17 4.15 24.33
CA PRO A 73 8.50 5.19 23.37
C PRO A 73 8.84 6.54 24.00
N SER A 74 8.57 6.74 25.31
CA SER A 74 9.01 7.94 26.02
C SER A 74 10.54 8.03 26.17
N LYS A 75 11.26 6.94 25.94
CA LYS A 75 12.72 6.84 25.96
C LYS A 75 13.37 7.01 24.59
N ALA A 76 12.58 7.04 23.53
CA ALA A 76 13.07 7.34 22.19
C ALA A 76 13.69 8.74 22.12
N GLY A 77 14.64 8.93 21.21
CA GLY A 77 15.21 10.23 20.92
C GLY A 77 14.15 11.22 20.41
N ALA A 78 14.46 12.52 20.50
CA ALA A 78 13.53 13.55 20.01
C ALA A 78 13.28 13.43 18.49
N GLU A 79 14.27 13.01 17.72
CA GLU A 79 14.19 12.71 16.29
C GLU A 79 13.17 11.60 16.03
N ASP A 80 13.34 10.44 16.66
CA ASP A 80 12.44 9.30 16.51
C ASP A 80 10.99 9.62 16.95
N GLN A 81 10.84 10.43 18.02
CA GLN A 81 9.51 10.91 18.44
C GLN A 81 8.89 11.85 17.39
N GLY A 82 9.72 12.66 16.73
CA GLY A 82 9.31 13.50 15.58
C GLY A 82 8.90 12.67 14.35
N GLU A 83 9.45 11.46 14.23
CA GLU A 83 9.09 10.50 13.18
C GLU A 83 7.92 9.57 13.58
N GLY A 84 7.19 9.89 14.62
CA GLY A 84 5.95 9.21 15.01
C GLY A 84 6.12 8.03 15.97
N VAL A 85 7.23 7.95 16.71
CA VAL A 85 7.40 6.96 17.80
C VAL A 85 6.58 7.40 19.01
N CYS A 86 5.40 6.78 19.20
CA CYS A 86 4.48 7.08 20.31
C CYS A 86 3.66 5.86 20.77
N GLN A 87 3.74 4.73 20.11
CA GLN A 87 2.89 3.57 20.27
C GLN A 87 3.30 2.73 21.48
N ASP A 88 2.97 3.20 22.68
CA ASP A 88 3.04 2.42 23.91
C ASP A 88 1.87 1.44 24.05
N LEU A 89 1.89 0.59 25.06
CA LEU A 89 0.83 -0.40 25.26
C LEU A 89 -0.57 0.22 25.42
N PRO A 90 -0.80 1.28 26.23
CA PRO A 90 -2.11 1.94 26.30
C PRO A 90 -2.63 2.45 24.97
N TYR A 91 -1.76 3.08 24.17
CA TYR A 91 -2.11 3.58 22.83
C TYR A 91 -2.51 2.42 21.91
N VAL A 92 -1.71 1.36 21.88
CA VAL A 92 -1.96 0.19 21.03
C VAL A 92 -3.24 -0.55 21.45
N LEU A 93 -3.51 -0.68 22.75
CA LEU A 93 -4.77 -1.28 23.24
C LEU A 93 -5.99 -0.51 22.71
N ALA A 94 -5.99 0.81 22.85
CA ALA A 94 -7.11 1.64 22.42
C ALA A 94 -7.35 1.57 20.89
N LEU A 95 -6.26 1.63 20.10
CA LEU A 95 -6.35 1.54 18.65
C LEU A 95 -6.80 0.13 18.20
N SER A 96 -6.22 -0.92 18.80
CA SER A 96 -6.56 -2.31 18.48
C SER A 96 -8.03 -2.65 18.77
N GLN A 97 -8.58 -2.13 19.89
CA GLN A 97 -10.02 -2.26 20.18
C GLN A 97 -10.89 -1.64 19.07
N ARG A 98 -10.51 -0.45 18.60
CA ARG A 98 -11.22 0.23 17.50
C ARG A 98 -11.16 -0.59 16.20
N ILE A 99 -9.98 -1.14 15.88
CA ILE A 99 -9.76 -1.98 14.70
C ILE A 99 -10.64 -3.23 14.75
N LYS A 100 -10.61 -3.99 15.85
CA LYS A 100 -11.44 -5.20 16.01
C LYS A 100 -12.93 -4.87 16.01
N ALA A 101 -13.34 -3.77 16.66
CA ALA A 101 -14.73 -3.32 16.66
C ALA A 101 -15.24 -2.92 15.26
N ALA A 102 -14.36 -2.47 14.37
CA ALA A 102 -14.67 -2.19 12.97
C ALA A 102 -14.63 -3.46 12.09
N GLY A 103 -14.38 -4.64 12.66
CA GLY A 103 -14.40 -5.92 11.96
C GLY A 103 -13.16 -6.22 11.11
N PHE A 104 -12.01 -5.66 11.46
CA PHE A 104 -10.74 -5.98 10.82
C PHE A 104 -10.01 -7.14 11.49
N ASN A 105 -9.20 -7.86 10.72
CA ASN A 105 -8.11 -8.65 11.26
C ASN A 105 -7.02 -7.70 11.77
N LEU A 106 -6.32 -8.11 12.84
CA LEU A 106 -5.27 -7.33 13.47
C LEU A 106 -3.91 -8.03 13.35
N LEU A 107 -2.94 -7.38 12.74
CA LEU A 107 -1.52 -7.75 12.79
C LEU A 107 -0.83 -6.88 13.83
N LEU A 108 -0.38 -7.48 14.92
CA LEU A 108 0.40 -6.81 15.95
C LEU A 108 1.89 -6.94 15.63
N ASP A 109 2.59 -5.84 15.47
CA ASP A 109 4.04 -5.80 15.28
C ASP A 109 4.76 -5.38 16.58
N ILE A 110 5.55 -6.26 17.16
CA ILE A 110 6.28 -6.00 18.42
C ILE A 110 7.74 -5.71 18.11
N HIS A 111 8.14 -4.45 18.23
CA HIS A 111 9.53 -4.03 17.96
C HIS A 111 10.56 -4.53 18.99
N TYR A 112 10.15 -4.83 20.21
CA TYR A 112 11.06 -5.17 21.34
C TYR A 112 12.16 -4.11 21.55
N SER A 113 11.83 -2.87 21.34
CA SER A 113 12.68 -1.69 21.50
C SER A 113 11.85 -0.52 22.02
N ASP A 114 12.51 0.52 22.51
CA ASP A 114 11.86 1.78 22.92
C ASP A 114 11.63 2.70 21.70
N THR A 115 12.23 2.36 20.55
CA THR A 115 12.17 3.12 19.31
C THR A 115 12.19 2.21 18.09
N TRP A 116 12.30 2.78 16.90
CA TRP A 116 12.41 2.07 15.63
C TRP A 116 13.41 0.92 15.68
N THR A 117 13.06 -0.19 15.07
CA THR A 117 13.95 -1.28 14.73
C THR A 117 13.93 -1.49 13.22
N ASP A 118 15.10 -1.44 12.62
CA ASP A 118 15.34 -1.52 11.19
C ASP A 118 16.72 -2.16 10.93
N PRO A 119 17.15 -2.39 9.68
CA PRO A 119 18.46 -2.99 9.41
C PRO A 119 19.66 -2.25 10.01
N GLY A 120 19.51 -0.98 10.37
CA GLY A 120 20.53 -0.14 10.97
C GLY A 120 20.56 -0.19 12.51
N GLN A 121 19.43 -0.51 13.15
CA GLN A 121 19.29 -0.44 14.62
C GLN A 121 18.26 -1.42 15.18
N HIS A 122 18.62 -2.05 16.30
CA HIS A 122 17.76 -2.94 17.09
C HIS A 122 18.12 -2.81 18.57
N SER A 123 17.92 -1.63 19.13
CA SER A 123 18.33 -1.33 20.52
C SER A 123 17.54 -2.16 21.51
N THR A 124 18.25 -2.73 22.50
CA THR A 124 17.60 -3.35 23.66
C THR A 124 16.82 -2.28 24.44
N PRO A 125 15.56 -2.52 24.87
CA PRO A 125 14.82 -1.57 25.68
C PRO A 125 15.61 -1.08 26.89
N SER A 126 15.60 0.21 27.15
CA SER A 126 16.42 0.86 28.17
C SER A 126 16.16 0.34 29.61
N SER A 127 14.95 -0.14 29.86
CA SER A 127 14.54 -0.73 31.13
C SER A 127 14.93 -2.21 31.28
N TRP A 128 15.44 -2.87 30.22
CA TRP A 128 15.80 -4.27 30.25
C TRP A 128 17.31 -4.45 30.53
N VAL A 129 17.63 -5.34 31.45
CA VAL A 129 19.02 -5.64 31.77
C VAL A 129 19.61 -6.58 30.74
N VAL A 130 20.69 -6.16 30.08
CA VAL A 130 21.44 -7.00 29.13
C VAL A 130 22.19 -8.09 29.93
N SER A 131 21.57 -9.24 30.06
CA SER A 131 22.07 -10.41 30.78
C SER A 131 21.57 -11.70 30.15
N SER A 132 21.92 -12.84 30.70
CA SER A 132 21.38 -14.14 30.32
C SER A 132 19.86 -14.25 30.50
N ALA A 133 19.26 -13.38 31.31
CA ALA A 133 17.82 -13.32 31.55
C ALA A 133 17.06 -12.47 30.51
N LEU A 134 17.73 -11.87 29.51
CA LEU A 134 17.10 -11.03 28.51
C LEU A 134 16.00 -11.79 27.71
N SER A 135 16.21 -13.07 27.46
CA SER A 135 15.20 -13.96 26.87
C SER A 135 13.93 -14.08 27.71
N ASP A 136 14.05 -14.07 29.06
CA ASP A 136 12.90 -14.11 29.97
C ASP A 136 12.13 -12.78 29.92
N SER A 137 12.83 -11.66 29.65
CA SER A 137 12.20 -10.35 29.46
C SER A 137 11.32 -10.35 28.19
N VAL A 138 11.80 -10.93 27.08
CA VAL A 138 11.00 -11.11 25.86
C VAL A 138 9.73 -11.90 26.15
N TYR A 139 9.86 -13.04 26.77
CA TYR A 139 8.72 -13.90 27.11
C TYR A 139 7.70 -13.17 28.01
N SER A 140 8.18 -12.57 29.09
CA SER A 140 7.31 -11.91 30.07
C SER A 140 6.61 -10.69 29.49
N TYR A 141 7.32 -9.91 28.66
CA TYR A 141 6.76 -8.74 27.98
C TYR A 141 5.68 -9.18 26.97
N THR A 142 5.97 -10.14 26.09
CA THR A 142 5.03 -10.64 25.10
C THR A 142 3.77 -11.17 25.77
N ARG A 143 3.90 -11.96 26.82
CA ARG A 143 2.74 -12.44 27.59
C ARG A 143 1.90 -11.32 28.16
N ARG A 144 2.54 -10.30 28.76
CA ARG A 144 1.83 -9.14 29.30
C ARG A 144 1.05 -8.41 28.22
N VAL A 145 1.69 -8.13 27.09
CA VAL A 145 1.07 -7.44 25.96
C VAL A 145 -0.14 -8.21 25.46
N LEU A 146 0.02 -9.49 25.16
CA LEU A 146 -1.04 -10.32 24.61
C LEU A 146 -2.20 -10.52 25.58
N ASN A 147 -1.93 -10.76 26.87
CA ASN A 147 -3.01 -10.82 27.86
C ASN A 147 -3.79 -9.50 27.91
N SER A 148 -3.09 -8.34 27.88
CA SER A 148 -3.78 -7.05 27.87
C SER A 148 -4.67 -6.85 26.63
N LEU A 149 -4.24 -7.32 25.45
CA LEU A 149 -5.05 -7.28 24.23
C LEU A 149 -6.27 -8.21 24.31
N VAL A 150 -6.09 -9.43 24.80
CA VAL A 150 -7.17 -10.38 25.04
C VAL A 150 -8.19 -9.82 26.03
N ASP A 151 -7.70 -9.25 27.15
CA ASP A 151 -8.56 -8.68 28.21
C ASP A 151 -9.46 -7.55 27.72
N VAL A 152 -9.03 -6.81 26.68
CA VAL A 152 -9.82 -5.74 26.07
C VAL A 152 -10.60 -6.20 24.81
N GLY A 153 -10.58 -7.48 24.47
CA GLY A 153 -11.27 -8.04 23.30
C GLY A 153 -10.62 -7.68 21.97
N ALA A 154 -9.30 -7.44 21.98
CA ALA A 154 -8.52 -7.10 20.80
C ALA A 154 -7.44 -8.15 20.51
N GLU A 155 -7.76 -9.44 20.67
CA GLU A 155 -6.86 -10.54 20.33
C GLU A 155 -6.37 -10.42 18.87
N PRO A 156 -5.05 -10.41 18.61
CA PRO A 156 -4.51 -10.31 17.27
C PRO A 156 -4.69 -11.62 16.49
N ASP A 157 -4.93 -11.48 15.18
CA ASP A 157 -5.00 -12.59 14.23
C ASP A 157 -3.60 -12.98 13.72
N PHE A 158 -2.71 -12.00 13.70
CA PHE A 158 -1.29 -12.16 13.32
C PHE A 158 -0.41 -11.47 14.36
N ILE A 159 0.73 -12.09 14.69
CA ILE A 159 1.70 -11.52 15.62
C ILE A 159 3.09 -11.55 14.97
N GLN A 160 3.63 -10.38 14.73
CA GLN A 160 4.99 -10.20 14.23
C GLN A 160 5.94 -10.11 15.43
N VAL A 161 6.85 -11.09 15.52
CA VAL A 161 7.81 -11.21 16.62
C VAL A 161 9.13 -10.55 16.20
N GLY A 162 9.23 -9.26 16.46
CA GLY A 162 10.32 -8.39 15.99
C GLY A 162 10.07 -7.80 14.61
N ASN A 163 10.50 -6.56 14.40
CA ASN A 163 10.44 -5.85 13.12
C ASN A 163 11.78 -5.94 12.40
N GLU A 164 11.78 -6.23 11.08
CA GLU A 164 12.94 -6.26 10.17
C GLU A 164 14.20 -6.94 10.75
N VAL A 165 14.04 -8.12 11.32
CA VAL A 165 15.08 -8.81 12.09
C VAL A 165 16.19 -9.47 11.26
N THR A 166 16.42 -9.02 10.03
CA THR A 166 17.45 -9.56 9.10
C THR A 166 18.83 -9.67 9.78
N TYR A 167 19.19 -8.70 10.62
CA TYR A 167 20.47 -8.67 11.36
C TYR A 167 20.28 -8.96 12.88
N GLY A 168 19.23 -9.70 13.22
CA GLY A 168 18.89 -10.05 14.58
C GLY A 168 18.13 -8.94 15.31
N MET A 169 17.92 -9.10 16.63
CA MET A 169 17.20 -8.15 17.47
C MET A 169 17.93 -7.94 18.81
N MET A 170 17.55 -6.88 19.56
CA MET A 170 18.13 -6.54 20.88
C MET A 170 19.66 -6.56 20.88
N TRP A 171 20.22 -5.66 20.09
CA TRP A 171 21.67 -5.50 20.01
C TRP A 171 22.25 -5.02 21.34
N PRO A 172 23.53 -5.40 21.67
CA PRO A 172 24.48 -6.13 20.83
C PRO A 172 24.36 -7.66 20.87
N THR A 173 23.65 -8.25 21.85
CA THR A 173 23.72 -9.70 22.13
C THR A 173 22.99 -10.57 21.09
N GLY A 174 21.91 -10.09 20.51
CA GLY A 174 21.19 -10.75 19.43
C GLY A 174 21.61 -10.28 18.04
N ARG A 175 22.62 -9.44 17.88
CA ARG A 175 23.10 -8.99 16.57
C ARG A 175 23.82 -10.11 15.85
N CYS A 176 23.49 -10.34 14.59
CA CYS A 176 24.08 -11.41 13.79
C CYS A 176 24.01 -11.07 12.30
N TYR A 177 24.70 -11.87 11.48
CA TYR A 177 24.54 -11.80 10.03
C TYR A 177 23.48 -12.79 9.55
N PRO A 178 22.78 -12.52 8.43
CA PRO A 178 21.79 -13.44 7.84
C PRO A 178 22.34 -14.85 7.56
N SER A 179 23.64 -14.96 7.25
CA SER A 179 24.35 -16.23 7.04
C SER A 179 24.57 -17.06 8.31
N GLY A 180 24.12 -16.60 9.47
CA GLY A 180 24.34 -17.25 10.76
C GLY A 180 25.69 -16.92 11.42
N ALA A 181 26.53 -16.11 10.78
CA ALA A 181 27.78 -15.67 11.38
C ALA A 181 27.53 -14.69 12.54
N ASN A 182 28.40 -14.77 13.55
CA ASN A 182 28.34 -13.88 14.72
C ASN A 182 28.74 -12.44 14.35
N TYR A 183 28.13 -11.46 15.02
CA TYR A 183 28.52 -10.06 14.95
C TYR A 183 29.05 -9.61 16.31
N GLY A 184 30.35 -9.39 16.42
CA GLY A 184 30.97 -9.04 17.71
C GLY A 184 30.67 -10.12 18.77
N ASN A 185 30.00 -9.71 19.86
CA ASN A 185 29.58 -10.62 20.93
C ASN A 185 28.18 -11.21 20.73
N GLY A 186 27.47 -10.80 19.66
CA GLY A 186 26.16 -11.31 19.33
C GLY A 186 26.23 -12.58 18.48
N SER A 187 25.16 -13.36 18.50
CA SER A 187 25.10 -14.59 17.72
C SER A 187 23.69 -14.89 17.22
N PHE A 188 23.61 -15.60 16.09
CA PHE A 188 22.34 -16.06 15.52
C PHE A 188 21.59 -16.99 16.48
N ALA A 189 22.30 -17.84 17.22
CA ALA A 189 21.70 -18.72 18.22
C ALA A 189 21.06 -17.93 19.38
N THR A 190 21.68 -16.85 19.84
CA THR A 190 21.10 -15.95 20.86
C THR A 190 19.88 -15.25 20.32
N PHE A 191 19.95 -14.71 19.12
CA PHE A 191 18.82 -14.09 18.44
C PHE A 191 17.62 -15.03 18.31
N VAL A 192 17.85 -16.25 17.78
CA VAL A 192 16.77 -17.26 17.67
C VAL A 192 16.20 -17.65 19.04
N ASN A 193 17.01 -17.64 20.11
CA ASN A 193 16.47 -17.86 21.44
C ASN A 193 15.50 -16.74 21.86
N TYR A 194 15.77 -15.49 21.54
CA TYR A 194 14.83 -14.39 21.77
C TYR A 194 13.54 -14.58 20.99
N LEU A 195 13.62 -14.87 19.69
CA LEU A 195 12.45 -15.19 18.85
C LEU A 195 11.63 -16.34 19.46
N ARG A 196 12.30 -17.41 19.88
CA ARG A 196 11.64 -18.59 20.48
C ARG A 196 10.86 -18.25 21.76
N GLN A 197 11.35 -17.33 22.59
CA GLN A 197 10.62 -16.91 23.77
C GLN A 197 9.40 -16.04 23.44
N GLY A 198 9.50 -15.16 22.43
CA GLY A 198 8.37 -14.41 21.91
C GLY A 198 7.30 -15.34 21.32
N VAL A 199 7.70 -16.23 20.41
CA VAL A 199 6.83 -17.23 19.78
C VAL A 199 6.14 -18.12 20.82
N ARG A 200 6.88 -18.60 21.82
CA ARG A 200 6.32 -19.39 22.92
C ARG A 200 5.20 -18.65 23.64
N ALA A 201 5.41 -17.36 23.97
CA ALA A 201 4.39 -16.55 24.60
C ALA A 201 3.15 -16.35 23.71
N CYS A 202 3.35 -16.19 22.39
CA CYS A 202 2.26 -16.08 21.42
C CYS A 202 1.41 -17.36 21.40
N ARG A 203 2.03 -18.52 21.24
CA ARG A 203 1.31 -19.81 21.24
C ARG A 203 0.60 -20.11 22.55
N GLU A 204 1.11 -19.63 23.69
CA GLU A 204 0.47 -19.83 25.00
C GLU A 204 -0.76 -18.93 25.21
N ILE A 205 -0.78 -17.71 24.66
CA ILE A 205 -1.83 -16.72 24.95
C ILE A 205 -2.82 -16.61 23.78
N CYS A 206 -2.33 -16.62 22.53
CA CYS A 206 -3.12 -16.50 21.30
C CYS A 206 -2.80 -17.68 20.38
N PRO A 207 -3.25 -18.90 20.72
CA PRO A 207 -2.87 -20.13 20.01
C PRO A 207 -3.33 -20.15 18.54
N ASP A 208 -4.40 -19.43 18.21
CA ASP A 208 -4.96 -19.35 16.87
C ASP A 208 -4.29 -18.26 16.00
N ALA A 209 -3.54 -17.35 16.60
CA ALA A 209 -2.82 -16.31 15.87
C ALA A 209 -1.67 -16.89 15.04
N GLN A 210 -1.53 -16.41 13.79
CA GLN A 210 -0.41 -16.79 12.93
C GLN A 210 0.82 -15.93 13.27
N ILE A 211 1.99 -16.56 13.32
CA ILE A 211 3.24 -15.91 13.72
C ILE A 211 4.04 -15.51 12.50
N VAL A 212 4.39 -14.24 12.43
CA VAL A 212 5.17 -13.63 11.36
C VAL A 212 6.61 -13.41 11.82
N ILE A 213 7.57 -13.84 11.01
CA ILE A 213 8.98 -13.43 11.13
C ILE A 213 9.29 -12.52 9.95
N HIS A 214 9.74 -11.31 10.25
CA HIS A 214 9.83 -10.20 9.29
C HIS A 214 11.26 -9.81 8.96
N THR A 215 11.58 -9.73 7.66
CA THR A 215 12.86 -9.25 7.13
C THR A 215 12.63 -8.16 6.08
N GLU A 216 13.59 -7.26 5.93
CA GLU A 216 13.63 -6.33 4.81
C GLU A 216 14.31 -6.96 3.57
N MET A 217 14.14 -6.33 2.40
CA MET A 217 14.63 -6.85 1.12
C MET A 217 15.85 -6.12 0.56
N GLY A 218 16.63 -5.40 1.36
CA GLY A 218 17.78 -4.61 0.87
C GLY A 218 18.80 -5.43 0.05
N ARG A 219 18.85 -6.75 0.29
CA ARG A 219 19.52 -7.71 -0.59
C ARG A 219 18.79 -9.05 -0.57
N VAL A 220 18.34 -9.51 -1.74
CA VAL A 220 17.69 -10.82 -1.91
C VAL A 220 18.50 -11.97 -1.28
N SER A 221 19.82 -11.95 -1.43
CA SER A 221 20.71 -12.94 -0.83
C SER A 221 20.71 -12.94 0.70
N ASN A 222 20.42 -11.81 1.35
CA ASN A 222 20.29 -11.75 2.81
C ASN A 222 19.00 -12.42 3.26
N VAL A 223 17.87 -12.16 2.59
CA VAL A 223 16.59 -12.80 2.88
C VAL A 223 16.67 -14.30 2.74
N THR A 224 17.18 -14.79 1.61
CA THR A 224 17.32 -16.23 1.37
C THR A 224 18.28 -16.89 2.36
N SER A 225 19.41 -16.26 2.69
CA SER A 225 20.36 -16.75 3.69
C SER A 225 19.78 -16.76 5.09
N PHE A 226 18.99 -15.73 5.44
CA PHE A 226 18.34 -15.62 6.75
C PHE A 226 17.37 -16.79 6.98
N TYR A 227 16.40 -16.99 6.08
CA TYR A 227 15.43 -18.08 6.24
C TYR A 227 16.08 -19.47 6.11
N GLN A 228 17.09 -19.63 5.27
CA GLN A 228 17.88 -20.86 5.21
C GLN A 228 18.60 -21.14 6.54
N THR A 229 19.20 -20.13 7.16
CA THR A 229 19.86 -20.27 8.47
C THR A 229 18.81 -20.56 9.54
N LEU A 230 17.69 -19.82 9.56
CA LEU A 230 16.60 -19.95 10.54
C LEU A 230 16.00 -21.36 10.51
N SER A 231 15.85 -21.96 9.32
CA SER A 231 15.30 -23.32 9.17
C SER A 231 16.08 -24.37 9.96
N GLY A 232 17.40 -24.18 10.10
CA GLY A 232 18.28 -25.03 10.92
C GLY A 232 17.96 -25.01 12.43
N TYR A 233 17.19 -24.04 12.90
CA TYR A 233 16.85 -23.89 14.32
C TYR A 233 15.44 -24.38 14.68
N SER A 234 14.64 -24.82 13.71
CA SER A 234 13.26 -25.35 13.92
C SER A 234 12.40 -24.38 14.75
N LEU A 235 12.41 -23.09 14.40
CA LEU A 235 11.53 -22.10 15.01
C LEU A 235 10.09 -22.35 14.52
N ASP A 236 9.14 -22.31 15.45
CA ASP A 236 7.71 -22.44 15.15
C ASP A 236 7.13 -21.08 14.71
N TYR A 237 7.00 -20.89 13.40
CA TYR A 237 6.35 -19.71 12.81
C TYR A 237 5.57 -20.11 11.55
N ASP A 238 4.64 -19.26 11.12
CA ASP A 238 3.70 -19.57 10.05
C ASP A 238 3.98 -18.78 8.77
N ILE A 239 4.45 -17.54 8.91
CA ILE A 239 4.48 -16.55 7.83
C ILE A 239 5.87 -15.92 7.70
N ILE A 240 6.35 -15.82 6.48
CA ILE A 240 7.48 -15.00 6.08
C ILE A 240 6.98 -13.60 5.79
N GLY A 241 7.34 -12.61 6.64
CA GLY A 241 7.05 -11.19 6.43
C GLY A 241 8.17 -10.50 5.68
N LEU A 242 7.81 -9.61 4.76
CA LEU A 242 8.77 -8.85 3.95
C LEU A 242 8.40 -7.37 3.93
N SER A 243 9.40 -6.48 4.08
CA SER A 243 9.31 -5.09 3.64
C SER A 243 9.75 -4.99 2.18
N TYR A 244 8.91 -4.40 1.34
CA TYR A 244 9.25 -4.12 -0.04
C TYR A 244 8.97 -2.67 -0.40
N TYR A 245 10.02 -1.92 -0.65
CA TYR A 245 9.98 -0.54 -1.15
C TYR A 245 10.81 -0.45 -2.42
N PRO A 246 10.21 -0.21 -3.61
CA PRO A 246 10.94 -0.33 -4.88
C PRO A 246 12.13 0.61 -4.98
N TYR A 247 12.05 1.80 -4.42
CA TYR A 247 13.15 2.77 -4.40
C TYR A 247 14.35 2.35 -3.52
N TRP A 248 14.19 1.38 -2.62
CA TRP A 248 15.28 0.78 -1.85
C TRP A 248 15.68 -0.62 -2.34
N HIS A 249 14.71 -1.40 -2.87
CA HIS A 249 14.85 -2.83 -3.07
C HIS A 249 14.87 -3.24 -4.54
N GLY A 250 14.67 -2.31 -5.49
CA GLY A 250 14.58 -2.57 -6.92
C GLY A 250 13.15 -2.77 -7.40
N ASP A 251 12.99 -2.96 -8.70
CA ASP A 251 11.69 -3.10 -9.35
C ASP A 251 10.94 -4.40 -8.98
N LEU A 252 9.71 -4.53 -9.46
CA LEU A 252 8.85 -5.69 -9.16
C LEU A 252 9.44 -7.03 -9.62
N SER A 253 10.36 -7.06 -10.60
CA SER A 253 11.00 -8.31 -11.03
C SER A 253 11.93 -8.88 -9.95
N VAL A 254 12.51 -8.01 -9.09
CA VAL A 254 13.32 -8.44 -7.93
C VAL A 254 12.42 -9.09 -6.88
N LEU A 255 11.25 -8.51 -6.62
CA LEU A 255 10.25 -9.08 -5.71
C LEU A 255 9.74 -10.43 -6.22
N ASP A 256 9.30 -10.50 -7.47
CA ASP A 256 8.78 -11.70 -8.13
C ASP A 256 9.77 -12.87 -8.06
N GLY A 257 11.05 -12.62 -8.37
CA GLY A 257 12.12 -13.63 -8.27
C GLY A 257 12.38 -14.11 -6.84
N LEU A 258 12.28 -13.21 -5.85
CA LEU A 258 12.39 -13.61 -4.44
C LEU A 258 11.18 -14.44 -3.99
N LEU A 259 9.96 -14.02 -4.31
CA LEU A 259 8.73 -14.75 -3.98
C LEU A 259 8.76 -16.17 -4.55
N THR A 260 9.11 -16.33 -5.83
CA THR A 260 9.29 -17.64 -6.48
C THR A 260 10.30 -18.52 -5.72
N THR A 261 11.40 -17.92 -5.26
CA THR A 261 12.45 -18.63 -4.50
C THR A 261 11.93 -19.08 -3.14
N LEU A 262 11.21 -18.22 -2.43
CA LEU A 262 10.66 -18.50 -1.09
C LEU A 262 9.56 -19.56 -1.15
N GLU A 263 8.62 -19.47 -2.10
CA GLU A 263 7.57 -20.46 -2.32
C GLU A 263 8.13 -21.85 -2.59
N THR A 264 9.18 -21.92 -3.41
CA THR A 264 9.86 -23.19 -3.73
C THR A 264 10.60 -23.76 -2.51
N SER A 265 11.24 -22.88 -1.72
CA SER A 265 12.09 -23.30 -0.60
C SER A 265 11.29 -23.61 0.67
N TYR A 266 10.13 -22.97 0.85
CA TYR A 266 9.27 -23.04 2.06
C TYR A 266 7.80 -23.27 1.70
N PRO A 267 7.45 -24.43 1.08
CA PRO A 267 6.10 -24.68 0.55
C PRO A 267 5.00 -24.76 1.62
N ASP A 268 5.37 -24.88 2.88
CA ASP A 268 4.47 -24.90 4.06
C ASP A 268 4.34 -23.53 4.74
N LYS A 269 5.01 -22.49 4.24
CA LYS A 269 4.90 -21.13 4.77
C LYS A 269 4.01 -20.27 3.88
N LYS A 270 3.34 -19.29 4.51
CA LYS A 270 2.72 -18.18 3.81
C LYS A 270 3.71 -17.01 3.73
N ILE A 271 3.45 -16.09 2.82
CA ILE A 271 4.25 -14.87 2.65
C ILE A 271 3.32 -13.67 2.78
N GLN A 272 3.75 -12.66 3.51
CA GLN A 272 3.05 -11.38 3.60
C GLN A 272 4.01 -10.24 3.29
N ILE A 273 3.58 -9.32 2.44
CA ILE A 273 4.22 -8.02 2.32
C ILE A 273 3.65 -7.16 3.45
N VAL A 274 4.36 -7.17 4.58
CA VAL A 274 3.90 -6.49 5.80
C VAL A 274 4.19 -5.01 5.81
N GLU A 275 5.06 -4.57 4.88
CA GLU A 275 5.34 -3.16 4.60
C GLU A 275 5.60 -2.94 3.12
N THR A 276 4.94 -1.94 2.55
CA THR A 276 5.23 -1.40 1.22
C THR A 276 4.71 0.03 1.14
N GLY A 277 5.18 0.79 0.17
CA GLY A 277 4.71 2.13 -0.09
C GLY A 277 5.36 2.71 -1.34
N TYR A 278 4.72 3.73 -1.91
CA TYR A 278 5.25 4.49 -3.03
C TYR A 278 4.89 5.96 -2.89
N PRO A 279 5.83 6.89 -3.19
CA PRO A 279 5.58 8.32 -3.03
C PRO A 279 4.59 8.84 -4.08
N HIS A 280 3.77 9.82 -3.68
CA HIS A 280 2.78 10.46 -4.55
C HIS A 280 3.14 11.91 -4.94
N ALA A 281 4.16 12.53 -4.33
CA ALA A 281 4.50 13.92 -4.59
C ALA A 281 5.99 14.16 -4.88
N TYR A 282 6.90 13.52 -4.16
CA TYR A 282 8.34 13.63 -4.37
C TYR A 282 9.05 12.32 -4.08
N TYR A 283 10.16 12.08 -4.79
CA TYR A 283 10.90 10.83 -4.66
C TYR A 283 11.82 10.86 -3.43
N PRO A 284 11.98 9.76 -2.68
CA PRO A 284 12.79 9.74 -1.46
C PRO A 284 14.25 10.10 -1.71
N THR A 285 14.79 11.00 -0.89
CA THR A 285 16.21 11.38 -0.96
C THR A 285 17.10 10.19 -0.61
N GLY A 286 18.15 9.95 -1.40
CA GLY A 286 19.08 8.84 -1.18
C GLY A 286 18.56 7.48 -1.62
N ALA A 287 17.44 7.41 -2.33
CA ALA A 287 16.93 6.17 -2.91
C ALA A 287 18.01 5.40 -3.67
N SER A 288 18.06 4.07 -3.48
CA SER A 288 19.03 3.19 -4.14
C SER A 288 18.71 2.97 -5.62
N TYR A 289 17.43 3.11 -6.00
CA TYR A 289 16.93 2.90 -7.36
C TYR A 289 16.05 4.07 -7.77
N ASP A 290 16.32 4.65 -8.93
CA ASP A 290 15.43 5.63 -9.56
C ASP A 290 14.47 4.90 -10.52
N LEU A 291 13.22 4.80 -10.13
CA LEU A 291 12.16 4.14 -10.90
C LEU A 291 11.11 5.12 -11.43
N GLN A 292 11.40 6.43 -11.38
CA GLN A 292 10.46 7.48 -11.79
C GLN A 292 10.12 7.45 -13.29
N SER A 293 10.99 6.84 -14.12
CA SER A 293 10.67 6.60 -15.53
C SER A 293 9.56 5.55 -15.74
N THR A 294 9.35 4.67 -14.75
CA THR A 294 8.30 3.63 -14.78
C THR A 294 7.09 4.09 -13.97
N TRP A 295 7.31 4.59 -12.78
CA TRP A 295 6.30 5.12 -11.87
C TRP A 295 6.74 6.50 -11.38
N PRO A 296 6.29 7.59 -12.00
CA PRO A 296 6.57 8.93 -11.51
C PRO A 296 6.12 9.12 -10.05
N ALA A 297 6.82 9.95 -9.27
CA ALA A 297 6.39 10.28 -7.91
C ALA A 297 5.18 11.23 -7.95
N THR A 298 4.05 10.71 -8.37
CA THR A 298 2.76 11.37 -8.52
C THR A 298 1.65 10.42 -8.07
N GLU A 299 0.45 10.93 -7.84
CA GLU A 299 -0.72 10.10 -7.55
C GLU A 299 -0.93 8.99 -8.59
N ALA A 300 -0.90 9.35 -9.87
CA ALA A 300 -1.01 8.38 -10.97
C ALA A 300 0.12 7.34 -10.96
N GLY A 301 1.35 7.75 -10.62
CA GLY A 301 2.49 6.84 -10.50
C GLY A 301 2.38 5.93 -9.28
N GLN A 302 1.88 6.45 -8.14
CA GLN A 302 1.56 5.63 -6.96
C GLN A 302 0.49 4.59 -7.28
N MET A 303 -0.58 5.01 -7.95
CA MET A 303 -1.64 4.10 -8.42
C MET A 303 -1.10 3.03 -9.37
N ALA A 304 -0.31 3.42 -10.38
CA ALA A 304 0.27 2.49 -11.36
C ALA A 304 1.23 1.48 -10.70
N PHE A 305 2.05 1.92 -9.74
CA PHE A 305 2.86 1.02 -8.92
C PHE A 305 1.98 0.02 -8.16
N THR A 306 0.94 0.51 -7.48
CA THR A 306 0.03 -0.34 -6.68
C THR A 306 -0.67 -1.38 -7.55
N GLN A 307 -1.14 -1.01 -8.75
CA GLN A 307 -1.75 -1.94 -9.71
C GLN A 307 -0.78 -3.07 -10.10
N GLN A 308 0.45 -2.71 -10.47
CA GLN A 308 1.44 -3.70 -10.87
C GLN A 308 1.91 -4.56 -9.70
N LEU A 309 2.02 -3.98 -8.50
CA LEU A 309 2.32 -4.74 -7.27
C LEU A 309 1.22 -5.78 -7.00
N VAL A 310 -0.04 -5.38 -6.98
CA VAL A 310 -1.19 -6.28 -6.79
C VAL A 310 -1.19 -7.40 -7.82
N ALA A 311 -0.98 -7.08 -9.10
CA ALA A 311 -0.91 -8.08 -10.17
C ALA A 311 0.26 -9.07 -9.96
N THR A 312 1.44 -8.57 -9.57
CA THR A 312 2.60 -9.40 -9.24
C THR A 312 2.28 -10.35 -8.08
N LEU A 313 1.74 -9.83 -6.99
CA LEU A 313 1.44 -10.63 -5.79
C LEU A 313 0.34 -11.68 -6.04
N ASN A 314 -0.65 -11.38 -6.88
CA ASN A 314 -1.71 -12.32 -7.25
C ASN A 314 -1.22 -13.47 -8.14
N ALA A 315 -0.05 -13.37 -8.74
CA ALA A 315 0.59 -14.48 -9.45
C ALA A 315 1.24 -15.53 -8.51
N HIS A 316 1.34 -15.24 -7.20
CA HIS A 316 2.00 -16.06 -6.20
C HIS A 316 1.00 -16.70 -5.23
N ASN A 317 0.91 -18.02 -5.24
CA ASN A 317 -0.08 -18.79 -4.47
C ASN A 317 0.17 -18.85 -2.96
N HIS A 318 1.36 -18.44 -2.48
CA HIS A 318 1.70 -18.41 -1.05
C HIS A 318 1.59 -17.02 -0.46
N VAL A 319 1.43 -15.99 -1.28
CA VAL A 319 1.30 -14.61 -0.81
C VAL A 319 -0.13 -14.36 -0.38
N ASN A 320 -0.32 -14.11 0.93
CA ASN A 320 -1.64 -13.94 1.51
C ASN A 320 -1.83 -12.64 2.30
N GLY A 321 -0.86 -11.73 2.30
CA GLY A 321 -0.98 -10.45 2.99
C GLY A 321 -0.30 -9.31 2.26
N LEU A 322 -0.95 -8.14 2.23
CA LEU A 322 -0.44 -6.90 1.66
C LEU A 322 -0.80 -5.73 2.56
N TYR A 323 0.21 -5.07 3.15
CA TYR A 323 0.04 -3.95 4.07
C TYR A 323 0.82 -2.74 3.59
N TRP A 324 0.10 -1.63 3.40
CA TRP A 324 0.69 -0.35 3.04
C TRP A 324 1.27 0.34 4.28
N TRP A 325 2.41 0.99 4.14
CA TRP A 325 3.08 1.72 5.21
C TRP A 325 2.55 3.15 5.31
N PHE A 326 2.06 3.53 6.49
CA PHE A 326 1.46 4.82 6.79
C PHE A 326 0.34 5.25 5.81
N PRO A 327 -0.65 4.41 5.52
CA PRO A 327 -1.73 4.79 4.61
C PRO A 327 -2.50 6.03 5.11
N GLU A 328 -2.60 6.21 6.45
CA GLU A 328 -3.28 7.32 7.11
C GLU A 328 -2.49 8.62 7.12
N ALA A 329 -1.25 8.63 6.67
CA ALA A 329 -0.41 9.82 6.67
C ALA A 329 -1.06 10.96 5.87
N ASN A 330 -1.34 12.06 6.55
CA ASN A 330 -1.99 13.23 5.98
C ASN A 330 -1.78 14.45 6.87
N GLU A 331 -0.98 15.39 6.42
CA GLU A 331 -0.70 16.63 7.16
C GLU A 331 -1.74 17.74 6.90
N TYR A 332 -2.73 17.52 6.02
CA TYR A 332 -3.80 18.49 5.77
C TYR A 332 -4.67 18.71 7.01
N GLY A 333 -4.80 19.96 7.41
CA GLY A 333 -5.50 20.36 8.63
C GLY A 333 -4.62 20.32 9.89
N VAL A 334 -3.44 19.70 9.84
CA VAL A 334 -2.48 19.68 10.93
C VAL A 334 -1.66 20.97 10.92
N ASN A 335 -1.48 21.58 12.09
CA ASN A 335 -0.61 22.74 12.22
C ASN A 335 0.86 22.27 12.11
N TYR A 336 1.70 23.00 11.39
CA TYR A 336 3.12 22.70 11.21
C TYR A 336 3.88 22.39 12.52
N THR A 337 3.55 23.09 13.62
CA THR A 337 4.14 22.82 14.94
C THR A 337 3.67 21.51 15.57
N ASN A 338 2.65 20.88 15.00
CA ASN A 338 2.04 19.64 15.44
C ASN A 338 2.14 18.55 14.37
N ALA A 339 3.08 18.66 13.44
CA ALA A 339 3.32 17.60 12.46
C ALA A 339 3.47 16.25 13.17
N VAL A 340 2.86 15.21 12.62
CA VAL A 340 2.85 13.87 13.23
C VAL A 340 4.10 13.10 12.87
N THR A 341 4.62 13.32 11.66
CA THR A 341 5.89 12.76 11.19
C THR A 341 6.59 13.77 10.28
N THR A 342 7.92 13.74 10.26
CA THR A 342 8.74 14.57 9.36
C THR A 342 8.97 13.90 8.01
N ASP A 343 8.83 12.58 7.96
CA ASP A 343 9.06 11.75 6.78
C ASP A 343 7.82 10.89 6.46
N TRP A 344 7.82 10.15 5.40
CA TRP A 344 6.83 9.14 5.00
C TRP A 344 5.41 9.66 4.68
N TYR A 345 4.99 10.86 5.11
CA TYR A 345 3.66 11.40 4.81
C TYR A 345 3.39 11.52 3.29
N ASN A 346 4.42 11.56 2.49
CA ASN A 346 4.41 11.52 1.03
C ASN A 346 4.05 10.13 0.43
N CYS A 347 3.94 9.09 1.27
CA CYS A 347 3.56 7.75 0.85
C CYS A 347 2.14 7.36 1.28
N GLY A 348 1.42 8.22 1.99
CA GLY A 348 0.03 7.99 2.41
C GLY A 348 -0.95 7.85 1.23
N TRP A 349 -2.21 7.57 1.56
CA TRP A 349 -3.30 7.49 0.58
C TRP A 349 -4.13 8.78 0.50
N TRP A 350 -3.69 9.84 1.17
CA TRP A 350 -4.32 11.16 1.11
C TRP A 350 -3.32 12.21 0.65
N ASP A 351 -3.80 13.09 -0.23
CA ASP A 351 -3.01 14.23 -0.66
C ASP A 351 -2.85 15.25 0.48
N ASN A 352 -1.62 15.52 0.88
CA ASN A 352 -1.29 16.42 1.98
C ASN A 352 -1.69 17.88 1.69
N ALA A 353 -1.90 18.26 0.44
CA ALA A 353 -2.28 19.63 0.06
C ALA A 353 -3.76 19.91 0.31
N ASN A 354 -4.64 18.90 0.22
CA ASN A 354 -6.09 19.09 0.26
C ASN A 354 -6.83 18.05 1.10
N GLY A 355 -6.16 16.99 1.58
CA GLY A 355 -6.74 15.91 2.36
C GLY A 355 -7.65 14.97 1.57
N GLN A 356 -7.64 15.05 0.24
CA GLN A 356 -8.43 14.19 -0.64
C GLN A 356 -7.81 12.79 -0.72
N VAL A 357 -8.65 11.75 -0.71
CA VAL A 357 -8.20 10.39 -0.94
C VAL A 357 -7.67 10.22 -2.36
N MET A 358 -6.63 9.40 -2.52
CA MET A 358 -6.00 9.08 -3.80
C MET A 358 -6.36 7.67 -4.29
N ASP A 359 -6.29 7.47 -5.60
CA ASP A 359 -6.77 6.26 -6.28
C ASP A 359 -6.03 4.98 -5.89
N ALA A 360 -4.80 5.06 -5.38
CA ALA A 360 -4.04 3.90 -4.91
C ALA A 360 -4.77 3.09 -3.83
N LEU A 361 -5.56 3.75 -2.96
CA LEU A 361 -6.38 3.08 -1.95
C LEU A 361 -7.37 2.10 -2.61
N PHE A 362 -8.03 2.51 -3.68
CA PHE A 362 -9.07 1.70 -4.33
C PHE A 362 -8.51 0.55 -5.18
N VAL A 363 -7.21 0.56 -5.45
CA VAL A 363 -6.48 -0.53 -6.13
C VAL A 363 -6.16 -1.69 -5.18
N MET A 364 -5.89 -1.38 -3.91
CA MET A 364 -5.43 -2.36 -2.92
C MET A 364 -6.36 -3.58 -2.77
N PRO A 365 -7.71 -3.44 -2.74
CA PRO A 365 -8.63 -4.57 -2.60
C PRO A 365 -8.54 -5.59 -3.75
N GLY A 366 -8.04 -5.21 -4.93
CA GLY A 366 -7.76 -6.14 -6.03
C GLY A 366 -6.77 -7.26 -5.66
N PHE A 367 -6.06 -7.13 -4.55
CA PHE A 367 -5.24 -8.21 -4.01
C PHE A 367 -6.10 -9.38 -3.47
N LEU A 368 -7.32 -9.12 -3.05
CA LEU A 368 -8.27 -10.15 -2.60
C LEU A 368 -8.83 -10.99 -3.77
N ASP A 369 -8.72 -10.49 -5.00
CA ASP A 369 -9.17 -11.20 -6.20
C ASP A 369 -8.38 -12.51 -6.33
N GLY A 370 -9.11 -13.65 -6.48
CA GLY A 370 -8.53 -14.99 -6.47
C GLY A 370 -8.44 -15.63 -5.07
N SER A 371 -8.98 -15.00 -4.02
CA SER A 371 -9.30 -15.68 -2.77
C SER A 371 -10.74 -16.23 -2.84
N ASP A 372 -10.93 -17.55 -2.69
CA ASP A 372 -12.27 -18.13 -2.49
C ASP A 372 -12.70 -17.89 -1.04
N ASP A 373 -12.94 -16.63 -0.65
CA ASP A 373 -13.57 -16.33 0.64
C ASP A 373 -15.09 -16.44 0.46
N PRO A 374 -15.72 -17.49 0.97
CA PRO A 374 -17.17 -17.71 0.80
C PRO A 374 -18.01 -16.68 1.60
N ASP A 375 -17.39 -15.89 2.48
CA ASP A 375 -18.05 -14.89 3.33
C ASP A 375 -17.84 -13.46 2.81
N ASN A 376 -17.17 -13.26 1.65
CA ASN A 376 -17.08 -11.95 1.00
C ASN A 376 -18.33 -11.72 0.11
N PRO A 377 -19.33 -10.93 0.56
CA PRO A 377 -20.55 -10.66 -0.21
C PRO A 377 -20.31 -9.83 -1.47
N ASP A 378 -19.09 -9.27 -1.63
CA ASP A 378 -18.70 -8.40 -2.72
C ASP A 378 -17.74 -9.07 -3.72
N GLN A 379 -17.70 -10.43 -3.78
CA GLN A 379 -17.03 -11.10 -4.88
C GLN A 379 -17.64 -10.63 -6.21
N PRO A 380 -16.87 -9.99 -7.11
CA PRO A 380 -17.34 -9.81 -8.47
C PRO A 380 -17.65 -11.19 -9.04
N LEU A 381 -18.71 -11.31 -9.74
CA LEU A 381 -19.01 -12.50 -10.54
C LEU A 381 -17.74 -12.85 -11.32
N ASP A 382 -17.12 -13.95 -10.93
CA ASP A 382 -15.81 -14.44 -11.34
C ASP A 382 -15.52 -14.19 -12.82
N GLY A 383 -14.40 -13.54 -13.10
CA GLY A 383 -13.78 -13.53 -14.43
C GLY A 383 -14.38 -12.59 -15.47
N THR A 384 -15.27 -11.65 -15.12
CA THR A 384 -15.79 -10.69 -16.09
C THR A 384 -14.69 -9.71 -16.51
N SER A 385 -14.15 -9.88 -17.72
CA SER A 385 -13.31 -8.85 -18.34
C SER A 385 -14.20 -7.76 -18.93
N ILE A 386 -13.90 -6.50 -18.69
CA ILE A 386 -14.57 -5.35 -19.33
C ILE A 386 -13.64 -4.72 -20.35
N TYR A 387 -14.20 -4.37 -21.49
CA TYR A 387 -13.48 -3.74 -22.58
C TYR A 387 -14.17 -2.45 -23.03
N ILE A 388 -13.36 -1.51 -23.52
CA ILE A 388 -13.85 -0.34 -24.26
C ILE A 388 -13.82 -0.73 -25.75
N VAL A 389 -14.98 -0.76 -26.37
CA VAL A 389 -15.15 -1.15 -27.79
C VAL A 389 -15.63 0.06 -28.56
N GLY A 390 -14.88 0.47 -29.57
CA GLY A 390 -15.20 1.69 -30.31
C GLY A 390 -14.11 2.09 -31.28
N GLY A 391 -14.08 3.39 -31.63
CA GLY A 391 -13.07 3.98 -32.49
C GLY A 391 -13.54 5.24 -33.21
N GLU A 392 -12.66 5.81 -34.03
CA GLU A 392 -12.88 7.06 -34.76
C GLU A 392 -13.87 6.92 -35.95
N GLY A 393 -14.04 5.74 -36.50
CA GLY A 393 -14.93 5.54 -37.65
C GLY A 393 -15.25 4.09 -37.98
N SER A 394 -14.40 3.16 -37.60
CA SER A 394 -14.63 1.71 -37.73
C SER A 394 -14.35 1.02 -36.43
N TRP A 395 -15.24 0.14 -36.02
CA TRP A 395 -15.10 -0.66 -34.81
C TRP A 395 -14.56 -2.04 -35.14
N SER A 396 -13.82 -2.63 -34.21
CA SER A 396 -13.35 -4.01 -34.34
C SER A 396 -13.69 -4.76 -33.05
N LEU A 397 -14.31 -5.93 -33.20
CA LEU A 397 -14.52 -6.84 -32.05
C LEU A 397 -13.27 -7.65 -31.73
N THR A 398 -12.36 -7.82 -32.70
CA THR A 398 -11.09 -8.51 -32.50
C THR A 398 -9.97 -7.61 -31.95
N GLN A 399 -10.18 -6.29 -32.06
CA GLN A 399 -9.23 -5.27 -31.55
C GLN A 399 -10.03 -4.17 -30.87
N PRO A 400 -10.50 -4.37 -29.62
CA PRO A 400 -11.14 -3.33 -28.83
C PRO A 400 -10.16 -2.17 -28.56
N MET A 401 -10.66 -0.99 -28.19
CA MET A 401 -9.83 0.17 -27.86
C MET A 401 -8.97 -0.07 -26.62
N GLY A 402 -9.51 -0.77 -25.63
CA GLY A 402 -8.78 -1.10 -24.40
C GLY A 402 -9.45 -2.26 -23.66
N LYS A 403 -8.64 -3.00 -22.89
CA LYS A 403 -9.09 -3.94 -21.88
C LYS A 403 -8.94 -3.26 -20.53
N MET A 404 -10.05 -3.03 -19.86
CA MET A 404 -10.05 -2.32 -18.58
C MET A 404 -9.44 -3.18 -17.45
N THR A 405 -8.70 -2.56 -16.57
CA THR A 405 -8.17 -3.17 -15.35
C THR A 405 -9.25 -3.15 -14.27
N HIS A 406 -9.55 -4.31 -13.69
CA HIS A 406 -10.48 -4.41 -12.57
C HIS A 406 -9.80 -3.95 -11.27
N LEU A 407 -10.38 -2.99 -10.57
CA LEU A 407 -9.86 -2.44 -9.31
C LEU A 407 -10.51 -3.05 -8.05
N GLY A 408 -11.42 -4.01 -8.19
CA GLY A 408 -12.27 -4.53 -7.11
C GLY A 408 -13.65 -3.86 -7.09
N ASN A 409 -14.59 -4.42 -6.31
CA ASN A 409 -15.95 -3.91 -6.14
C ASN A 409 -16.71 -3.58 -7.44
N GLY A 410 -16.39 -4.26 -8.53
CA GLY A 410 -17.01 -4.00 -9.84
C GLY A 410 -16.53 -2.72 -10.52
N ILE A 411 -15.47 -2.09 -10.04
CA ILE A 411 -14.85 -0.91 -10.65
C ILE A 411 -13.77 -1.34 -11.63
N TYR A 412 -13.84 -0.79 -12.83
CA TYR A 412 -12.91 -1.05 -13.93
C TYR A 412 -12.34 0.27 -14.46
N VAL A 413 -11.05 0.31 -14.74
CA VAL A 413 -10.38 1.50 -15.29
C VAL A 413 -9.53 1.18 -16.50
N ASP A 414 -9.38 2.16 -17.39
CA ASP A 414 -8.40 2.16 -18.48
C ASP A 414 -8.05 3.59 -18.88
N THR A 415 -6.82 3.82 -19.31
CA THR A 415 -6.35 5.14 -19.76
C THR A 415 -6.02 5.08 -21.24
N LEU A 416 -6.68 5.94 -22.02
CA LEU A 416 -6.52 5.99 -23.47
C LEU A 416 -6.18 7.42 -23.93
N ALA A 417 -5.16 7.55 -24.77
CA ALA A 417 -4.89 8.79 -25.51
C ALA A 417 -5.94 8.98 -26.62
N ILE A 418 -6.69 10.08 -26.59
CA ILE A 418 -7.76 10.35 -27.56
C ILE A 418 -7.51 11.68 -28.25
N SER A 419 -7.10 11.63 -29.53
CA SER A 419 -6.76 12.81 -30.33
C SER A 419 -7.83 13.19 -31.37
N ALA A 420 -8.89 12.37 -31.48
CA ALA A 420 -9.95 12.55 -32.46
C ALA A 420 -11.32 12.18 -31.89
N PRO A 421 -12.43 12.54 -32.55
CA PRO A 421 -13.76 12.10 -32.12
C PRO A 421 -13.89 10.58 -32.16
N ILE A 422 -14.37 9.99 -31.07
CA ILE A 422 -14.62 8.55 -30.95
C ILE A 422 -16.07 8.26 -30.63
N TYR A 423 -16.53 7.09 -31.07
CA TYR A 423 -17.74 6.44 -30.60
C TYR A 423 -17.35 5.19 -29.83
N PHE A 424 -17.95 4.96 -28.67
CA PHE A 424 -17.60 3.79 -27.86
C PHE A 424 -18.76 3.26 -27.02
N VAL A 425 -18.59 2.04 -26.53
CA VAL A 425 -19.43 1.36 -25.54
C VAL A 425 -18.50 0.53 -24.65
N PHE A 426 -19.03 0.04 -23.52
CA PHE A 426 -18.37 -1.00 -22.75
C PHE A 426 -18.91 -2.37 -23.11
N ALA A 427 -18.12 -3.43 -22.90
CA ALA A 427 -18.56 -4.80 -23.13
C ALA A 427 -17.87 -5.76 -22.15
N ASP A 428 -18.63 -6.75 -21.67
CA ASP A 428 -18.07 -7.89 -20.95
C ASP A 428 -17.65 -9.02 -21.91
N GLY A 429 -16.95 -10.05 -21.40
CA GLY A 429 -16.35 -11.12 -22.19
C GLY A 429 -15.03 -10.68 -22.83
N GLY A 430 -14.83 -11.04 -24.08
CA GLY A 430 -13.63 -10.67 -24.81
C GLY A 430 -13.71 -11.05 -26.29
N PRO A 431 -12.69 -10.68 -27.09
CA PRO A 431 -12.65 -10.96 -28.53
C PRO A 431 -12.90 -12.42 -28.90
N GLU A 432 -12.42 -13.36 -28.10
CA GLU A 432 -12.61 -14.79 -28.32
C GLU A 432 -14.07 -15.23 -28.13
N GLU A 433 -14.74 -14.67 -27.10
CA GLU A 433 -16.15 -14.96 -26.79
C GLU A 433 -17.08 -14.28 -27.77
N TRP A 434 -16.75 -13.08 -28.25
CA TRP A 434 -17.54 -12.33 -29.24
C TRP A 434 -17.46 -12.95 -30.63
N ASN A 435 -16.39 -13.70 -30.92
CA ASN A 435 -16.17 -14.45 -32.17
C ASN A 435 -16.49 -13.65 -33.45
N ASP A 436 -16.19 -12.33 -33.42
CA ASP A 436 -16.49 -11.33 -34.44
C ASP A 436 -17.98 -11.30 -34.88
N ASP A 437 -18.88 -11.78 -34.03
CA ASP A 437 -20.33 -11.79 -34.25
C ASP A 437 -20.99 -10.55 -33.62
N TRP A 438 -21.25 -9.55 -34.45
CA TRP A 438 -21.92 -8.31 -34.05
C TRP A 438 -23.33 -8.52 -33.49
N THR A 439 -24.03 -9.59 -33.89
CA THR A 439 -25.37 -9.90 -33.40
C THR A 439 -25.29 -10.41 -31.96
N ALA A 440 -24.39 -11.35 -31.71
CA ALA A 440 -24.13 -11.85 -30.35
C ALA A 440 -23.59 -10.74 -29.45
N PHE A 441 -22.61 -9.96 -29.92
CA PHE A 441 -22.04 -8.84 -29.21
C PHE A 441 -23.11 -7.85 -28.74
N ASN A 442 -23.91 -7.32 -29.66
CA ASN A 442 -24.97 -6.36 -29.33
C ASN A 442 -26.08 -6.96 -28.45
N GLY A 443 -26.36 -8.27 -28.56
CA GLY A 443 -27.41 -8.93 -27.81
C GLY A 443 -27.01 -9.32 -26.38
N THR A 444 -25.74 -9.62 -26.15
CA THR A 444 -25.28 -10.29 -24.91
C THR A 444 -24.25 -9.50 -24.11
N TYR A 445 -23.26 -8.91 -24.78
CA TYR A 445 -22.05 -8.42 -24.11
C TYR A 445 -22.03 -6.89 -23.90
N ARG A 446 -22.77 -6.16 -24.68
CA ARG A 446 -22.66 -4.70 -24.81
C ARG A 446 -23.37 -3.91 -23.72
N TYR A 447 -22.68 -2.94 -23.11
CA TYR A 447 -23.24 -1.90 -22.25
C TYR A 447 -23.21 -0.56 -22.99
N GLY A 448 -24.36 0.05 -23.20
CA GLY A 448 -24.47 1.28 -23.97
C GLY A 448 -25.59 2.20 -23.49
N PRO A 449 -25.69 3.41 -24.06
CA PRO A 449 -26.75 4.37 -23.71
C PRO A 449 -28.11 3.95 -24.29
N ALA A 450 -29.18 4.52 -23.71
CA ALA A 450 -30.54 4.36 -24.22
C ALA A 450 -30.73 5.05 -25.60
N THR A 451 -30.03 6.17 -25.78
CA THR A 451 -29.98 6.96 -27.04
C THR A 451 -28.54 7.39 -27.26
N ALA A 452 -28.15 7.72 -28.47
CA ALA A 452 -26.83 8.27 -28.75
C ALA A 452 -26.55 9.47 -27.85
N THR A 453 -25.45 9.41 -27.08
CA THR A 453 -25.14 10.35 -26.00
C THR A 453 -23.77 10.95 -26.19
N THR A 454 -23.69 12.27 -26.28
CA THR A 454 -22.40 12.99 -26.21
C THR A 454 -22.02 13.14 -24.73
N ILE A 455 -20.76 12.83 -24.41
CA ILE A 455 -20.24 12.92 -23.04
C ILE A 455 -19.22 14.04 -22.93
N THR A 456 -19.01 14.49 -21.69
CA THR A 456 -17.99 15.44 -21.29
C THR A 456 -17.21 14.88 -20.10
N THR A 457 -15.97 15.31 -19.94
CA THR A 457 -15.15 14.92 -18.80
C THR A 457 -15.71 15.40 -17.48
N GLY A 458 -15.44 14.68 -16.39
CA GLY A 458 -15.88 15.00 -15.04
C GLY A 458 -17.34 14.65 -14.72
N ALA A 459 -18.15 14.31 -15.71
CA ALA A 459 -19.56 13.94 -15.48
C ALA A 459 -19.74 12.42 -15.38
N GLN A 460 -20.65 11.99 -14.52
CA GLN A 460 -21.04 10.59 -14.40
C GLN A 460 -22.22 10.27 -15.35
N TYR A 461 -22.13 9.13 -16.00
CA TYR A 461 -23.15 8.65 -16.96
C TYR A 461 -23.64 7.26 -16.57
N THR A 462 -24.93 7.00 -16.82
CA THR A 462 -25.49 5.66 -16.64
C THR A 462 -25.41 4.84 -17.92
N THR A 463 -25.23 3.55 -17.78
CA THR A 463 -25.23 2.57 -18.86
C THR A 463 -26.11 1.37 -18.53
N ALA A 464 -26.33 0.47 -19.47
CA ALA A 464 -26.99 -0.82 -19.23
C ALA A 464 -26.69 -1.78 -20.37
N LYS A 465 -26.82 -3.09 -20.14
CA LYS A 465 -26.86 -4.08 -21.23
C LYS A 465 -28.03 -3.77 -22.14
N ARG A 466 -27.77 -3.53 -23.42
CA ARG A 466 -28.76 -3.13 -24.39
C ARG A 466 -28.44 -3.67 -25.79
N SER A 467 -29.45 -4.22 -26.45
CA SER A 467 -29.34 -4.72 -27.82
C SER A 467 -29.58 -3.63 -28.91
N ASN A 468 -29.43 -2.34 -28.55
CA ASN A 468 -29.54 -1.23 -29.49
C ASN A 468 -28.17 -0.88 -30.11
N ASN A 469 -28.14 -0.02 -31.13
CA ASN A 469 -26.92 0.43 -31.79
C ASN A 469 -26.46 1.82 -31.33
N HIS A 470 -26.96 2.33 -30.18
CA HIS A 470 -26.54 3.63 -29.66
C HIS A 470 -25.22 3.54 -28.93
N SER A 471 -24.39 4.53 -29.09
CA SER A 471 -23.05 4.65 -28.47
C SER A 471 -22.88 5.99 -27.77
N TYR A 472 -21.88 6.05 -26.90
CA TYR A 472 -21.35 7.30 -26.41
C TYR A 472 -20.47 7.94 -27.48
N TYR A 473 -20.44 9.26 -27.49
CA TYR A 473 -19.61 10.07 -28.38
C TYR A 473 -18.77 11.01 -27.55
N PHE A 474 -17.47 11.04 -27.81
CA PHE A 474 -16.52 11.91 -27.16
C PHE A 474 -15.52 12.46 -28.17
N THR A 475 -15.07 13.73 -27.97
CA THR A 475 -14.01 14.35 -28.75
C THR A 475 -12.87 14.72 -27.83
N GLY A 476 -11.76 14.01 -27.96
CA GLY A 476 -10.53 14.32 -27.24
C GLY A 476 -9.68 15.36 -27.97
N ASP A 477 -8.72 15.89 -27.26
CA ASP A 477 -7.77 16.94 -27.72
C ASP A 477 -6.32 16.43 -27.83
N GLY A 478 -6.10 15.13 -27.64
CA GLY A 478 -4.79 14.50 -27.62
C GLY A 478 -4.26 14.22 -26.21
N SER A 479 -5.00 14.61 -25.20
CA SER A 479 -4.70 14.24 -23.82
C SER A 479 -4.98 12.76 -23.57
N ASP A 480 -4.43 12.22 -22.47
CA ASP A 480 -4.82 10.96 -21.90
C ASP A 480 -6.12 11.11 -21.11
N TYR A 481 -7.01 10.12 -21.22
CA TYR A 481 -8.30 10.10 -20.56
C TYR A 481 -8.47 8.82 -19.76
N LEU A 482 -8.77 8.96 -18.48
CA LEU A 482 -9.11 7.85 -17.58
C LEU A 482 -10.60 7.52 -17.72
N PHE A 483 -10.89 6.31 -18.16
CA PHE A 483 -12.22 5.72 -18.13
C PHE A 483 -12.38 4.97 -16.80
N THR A 484 -13.40 5.31 -16.03
CA THR A 484 -13.81 4.56 -14.84
C THR A 484 -15.20 3.99 -15.08
N PHE A 485 -15.36 2.68 -15.01
CA PHE A 485 -16.63 1.98 -15.22
C PHE A 485 -17.00 1.20 -13.96
N ASP A 486 -18.18 1.47 -13.43
CA ASP A 486 -18.75 0.78 -12.28
C ASP A 486 -19.82 -0.22 -12.77
N LEU A 487 -19.47 -1.50 -12.74
CA LEU A 487 -20.33 -2.58 -13.19
C LEU A 487 -21.52 -2.82 -12.24
N ASN A 488 -21.34 -2.56 -10.95
CA ASN A 488 -22.38 -2.78 -9.94
C ASN A 488 -23.49 -1.72 -10.04
N ASN A 489 -23.10 -0.46 -10.20
CA ASN A 489 -24.04 0.66 -10.35
C ASN A 489 -24.42 0.94 -11.79
N LEU A 490 -23.77 0.28 -12.77
CA LEU A 490 -23.94 0.52 -14.19
C LEU A 490 -23.73 1.99 -14.56
N THR A 491 -22.64 2.56 -14.04
CA THR A 491 -22.24 3.94 -14.32
C THR A 491 -20.81 4.00 -14.85
N PHE A 492 -20.46 5.08 -15.51
CA PHE A 492 -19.09 5.37 -15.86
C PHE A 492 -18.81 6.87 -15.84
N ARG A 493 -17.53 7.20 -15.75
CA ARG A 493 -16.99 8.56 -15.81
C ARG A 493 -15.77 8.57 -16.69
N LEU A 494 -15.53 9.71 -17.35
CA LEU A 494 -14.36 9.99 -18.14
C LEU A 494 -13.69 11.24 -17.60
N ASP A 495 -12.43 11.13 -17.18
CA ASP A 495 -11.65 12.24 -16.65
C ASP A 495 -10.44 12.50 -17.53
N VAL A 496 -10.00 13.76 -17.62
CA VAL A 496 -8.72 14.10 -18.23
C VAL A 496 -7.62 13.68 -17.25
N VAL A 497 -6.71 12.82 -17.68
CA VAL A 497 -5.44 12.66 -16.98
C VAL A 497 -4.66 13.93 -17.22
N GLN A 498 -4.73 14.87 -16.28
CA GLN A 498 -3.93 16.09 -16.38
C GLN A 498 -2.47 15.66 -16.43
N PRO A 499 -1.67 16.09 -17.42
CA PRO A 499 -0.24 16.09 -17.20
C PRO A 499 -0.05 16.98 -15.99
N GLN A 500 0.29 16.39 -14.86
CA GLN A 500 0.64 17.19 -13.70
C GLN A 500 1.76 18.13 -14.17
N SER A 501 1.53 19.42 -14.07
CA SER A 501 2.62 20.38 -14.14
C SER A 501 3.56 19.94 -13.00
N ILE A 502 4.72 19.43 -13.37
CA ILE A 502 5.76 19.10 -12.40
C ILE A 502 6.10 20.43 -11.75
N VAL A 503 5.57 20.64 -10.55
CA VAL A 503 5.91 21.82 -9.75
C VAL A 503 7.32 21.57 -9.24
N PHE A 504 8.32 22.03 -9.97
CA PHE A 504 9.68 22.07 -9.48
C PHE A 504 9.79 23.22 -8.47
N ARG A 505 9.43 22.92 -7.20
CA ARG A 505 9.53 23.92 -6.13
C ARG A 505 10.93 24.52 -6.10
N GLY A 506 11.01 25.81 -6.35
CA GLY A 506 12.25 26.55 -6.46
C GLY A 506 12.77 26.79 -7.87
N ASP A 507 12.21 26.16 -8.88
CA ASP A 507 12.49 26.42 -10.30
C ASP A 507 11.65 27.63 -10.76
N VAL A 508 12.19 28.81 -10.52
CA VAL A 508 11.49 30.10 -10.68
C VAL A 508 11.35 30.45 -12.14
N ASP A 509 12.30 30.04 -12.98
CA ASP A 509 12.33 30.33 -14.42
C ASP A 509 11.80 29.20 -15.31
N ASP A 510 11.34 28.10 -14.70
CA ASP A 510 10.75 26.91 -15.36
C ASP A 510 11.71 26.19 -16.32
N ASN A 511 13.03 26.25 -16.02
CA ASN A 511 14.07 25.62 -16.83
C ASN A 511 14.33 24.13 -16.42
N LYS A 512 13.65 23.64 -15.38
CA LYS A 512 13.73 22.31 -14.76
C LYS A 512 15.03 22.04 -13.99
N VAL A 513 15.70 23.08 -13.57
CA VAL A 513 16.86 23.05 -12.69
C VAL A 513 16.65 24.06 -11.57
N VAL A 514 16.86 23.68 -10.33
CA VAL A 514 16.78 24.59 -9.19
C VAL A 514 18.20 25.01 -8.81
N ASP A 515 18.58 26.28 -9.12
CA ASP A 515 19.94 26.78 -8.89
C ASP A 515 19.97 28.25 -8.47
N ILE A 516 21.15 28.85 -8.48
CA ILE A 516 21.35 30.24 -8.02
C ILE A 516 20.68 31.27 -8.94
N ASP A 517 20.40 30.92 -10.19
CA ASP A 517 19.76 31.82 -11.14
C ASP A 517 18.29 32.03 -10.76
N ASP A 518 17.62 30.98 -10.20
CA ASP A 518 16.27 31.08 -9.63
C ASP A 518 16.23 32.04 -8.44
N VAL A 519 17.21 31.96 -7.54
CA VAL A 519 17.31 32.91 -6.41
C VAL A 519 17.43 34.34 -6.94
N THR A 520 18.25 34.55 -7.97
CA THR A 520 18.48 35.87 -8.56
C THR A 520 17.20 36.39 -9.22
N LEU A 521 16.46 35.54 -9.90
CA LEU A 521 15.20 35.87 -10.55
C LEU A 521 14.12 36.20 -9.51
N LEU A 522 14.00 35.39 -8.46
CA LEU A 522 13.04 35.59 -7.37
C LEU A 522 13.32 36.91 -6.60
N ILE A 523 14.58 37.22 -6.31
CA ILE A 523 14.98 38.51 -5.74
C ILE A 523 14.55 39.64 -6.64
N SER A 524 14.77 39.51 -7.94
CA SER A 524 14.42 40.55 -8.91
C SER A 524 12.91 40.79 -8.95
N TYR A 525 12.12 39.75 -8.86
CA TYR A 525 10.67 39.85 -8.79
C TYR A 525 10.20 40.56 -7.51
N VAL A 526 10.70 40.16 -6.33
CA VAL A 526 10.35 40.76 -5.03
C VAL A 526 10.75 42.25 -4.98
N LEU A 527 11.83 42.61 -5.64
CA LEU A 527 12.27 44.03 -5.77
C LEU A 527 11.47 44.84 -6.80
N GLY A 528 10.52 44.21 -7.51
CA GLY A 528 9.64 44.88 -8.46
C GLY A 528 10.31 45.26 -9.79
N HIS A 529 11.32 44.52 -10.23
CA HIS A 529 12.03 44.74 -11.48
C HIS A 529 11.28 44.26 -12.73
N GLY A 530 10.02 43.79 -12.58
CA GLY A 530 9.14 43.42 -13.70
C GLY A 530 9.61 42.20 -14.48
N VAL A 531 10.20 41.23 -13.81
CA VAL A 531 10.56 39.91 -14.36
C VAL A 531 9.39 38.95 -14.26
N ASP A 532 9.28 38.05 -15.23
CA ASP A 532 8.31 36.97 -15.21
C ASP A 532 8.86 35.79 -14.38
N ILE A 533 8.03 35.18 -13.57
CA ILE A 533 8.37 34.00 -12.76
C ILE A 533 7.25 32.93 -12.84
N ASN A 534 7.60 31.69 -12.62
CA ASN A 534 6.60 30.66 -12.36
C ASN A 534 6.10 30.78 -10.91
N PHE A 535 4.94 31.40 -10.71
CA PHE A 535 4.40 31.71 -9.40
C PHE A 535 4.25 30.46 -8.51
N ILE A 536 3.76 29.35 -9.09
CA ILE A 536 3.52 28.09 -8.35
C ILE A 536 4.83 27.48 -7.85
N ASN A 537 5.88 27.50 -8.67
CA ASN A 537 7.21 27.00 -8.29
C ASN A 537 7.91 27.94 -7.29
N SER A 538 7.52 29.22 -7.25
CA SER A 538 8.17 30.28 -6.49
C SER A 538 7.57 30.52 -5.11
N ASP A 539 6.31 30.15 -4.88
CA ASP A 539 5.63 30.22 -3.57
C ASP A 539 6.05 29.00 -2.74
N LEU A 540 7.17 29.18 -2.02
CA LEU A 540 7.84 28.07 -1.32
C LEU A 540 7.33 27.87 0.10
N ASP A 541 6.62 28.82 0.67
CA ASP A 541 5.97 28.67 1.98
C ASP A 541 4.46 28.42 1.86
N GLY A 542 3.89 28.53 0.65
CA GLY A 542 2.50 28.21 0.36
C GLY A 542 1.49 29.26 0.83
N ASP A 543 1.96 30.49 1.11
CA ASP A 543 1.11 31.57 1.64
C ASP A 543 0.38 32.37 0.54
N GLN A 544 0.54 31.99 -0.73
CA GLN A 544 0.00 32.63 -1.94
C GLN A 544 0.55 34.05 -2.21
N THR A 545 1.67 34.37 -1.60
CA THR A 545 2.40 35.61 -1.89
C THR A 545 3.87 35.30 -2.15
N ILE A 546 4.52 36.06 -3.04
CA ILE A 546 5.96 35.91 -3.26
C ILE A 546 6.69 36.95 -2.46
N SER A 547 7.49 36.51 -1.51
CA SER A 547 8.12 37.36 -0.51
C SER A 547 9.62 37.04 -0.28
N ILE A 548 10.21 37.65 0.73
CA ILE A 548 11.59 37.35 1.16
C ILE A 548 11.67 35.96 1.85
N ASP A 549 10.56 35.46 2.35
CA ASP A 549 10.51 34.16 3.01
C ASP A 549 10.68 33.04 1.99
N ASP A 550 10.13 33.20 0.77
CA ASP A 550 10.35 32.28 -0.37
C ASP A 550 11.82 32.30 -0.84
N ILE A 551 12.44 33.47 -0.89
CA ILE A 551 13.87 33.58 -1.20
C ILE A 551 14.69 32.79 -0.17
N THR A 552 14.34 32.91 1.09
CA THR A 552 15.04 32.22 2.19
C THR A 552 14.84 30.70 2.11
N ALA A 553 13.64 30.27 1.77
CA ALA A 553 13.31 28.86 1.54
C ALA A 553 14.09 28.30 0.35
N LEU A 554 14.14 29.04 -0.79
CA LEU A 554 14.87 28.64 -1.98
C LEU A 554 16.38 28.49 -1.73
N ILE A 555 16.98 29.45 -1.03
CA ILE A 555 18.39 29.37 -0.63
C ILE A 555 18.63 28.12 0.23
N SER A 556 17.72 27.79 1.14
CA SER A 556 17.82 26.61 1.99
C SER A 556 17.76 25.32 1.17
N ILE A 557 16.90 25.24 0.15
CA ILE A 557 16.81 24.11 -0.78
C ILE A 557 18.14 23.94 -1.53
N ILE A 558 18.69 25.00 -2.11
CA ILE A 558 19.93 24.93 -2.90
C ILE A 558 21.15 24.56 -2.03
N LEU A 559 21.19 25.03 -0.79
CA LEU A 559 22.27 24.69 0.14
C LEU A 559 22.12 23.31 0.79
N GLY A 560 21.03 22.61 0.52
CA GLY A 560 20.73 21.32 1.17
C GLY A 560 20.54 21.44 2.70
N VAL A 561 20.20 22.64 3.16
CA VAL A 561 19.88 22.91 4.57
C VAL A 561 18.36 22.78 4.70
N ALA A 562 17.88 21.53 4.74
CA ALA A 562 16.48 21.28 5.01
C ALA A 562 16.11 21.86 6.39
N ARG A 563 15.04 22.65 6.41
CA ARG A 563 14.35 23.00 7.65
C ARG A 563 13.23 22.01 7.89
#